data_f05f25d8035f0694021580aabf072573
#
_entry.id   f05f25d8035f0694021580aabf072573
#
_cell.length_a   1.000
_cell.length_b   1.000
_cell.length_c   1.000
_cell.angle_alpha   90.00
_cell.angle_beta   90.00
_cell.angle_gamma   90.00
#
_symmetry.space_group_name_H-M   'P 1'
#
loop_
_entity.id
_entity.type
_entity.pdbx_description
1 polymer ?
#
loop_
_entity_poly.entity_id
_entity_poly.type
_entity_poly.pdbx_seq_one_letter_code
_entity_poly.pdbx_strand_id
1 'polypeptide(L)'
;CGNDRKAGMQPDPSLKEAASGKFLMGVALNVRQAAGQDTCASKVVKRHFNSIVAENCMKCEVIHPEEDHFDFTEADRLVRFGEENDMAVIGHCLIWHSQLAPWFCVDEQGKTVSADILKERIKKHIQTIVTHYKGRIKGWDVLNEAIESDGSWRKSPFYEILGEEYIPLIFQYAHEVDPEAELYYNDYGMDGKAKREIG
;
A
#
# COMPACT_ATOMS: atom_id res chain seq x y z
N CYS A 1 -17.55 45.48 -12.53
CA CYS A 1 -16.56 44.43 -12.57
C CYS A 1 -17.10 43.35 -13.48
N GLY A 2 -16.55 43.29 -14.68
CA GLY A 2 -17.03 42.48 -15.79
C GLY A 2 -16.89 40.98 -15.56
N ASN A 3 -17.97 40.27 -15.74
CA ASN A 3 -18.08 38.83 -15.72
C ASN A 3 -18.11 38.36 -17.18
N ASP A 4 -16.96 38.48 -17.87
CA ASP A 4 -16.79 37.89 -19.20
C ASP A 4 -16.49 36.42 -19.06
N ARG A 5 -17.51 35.60 -18.77
CA ARG A 5 -17.46 34.16 -19.06
C ARG A 5 -17.46 34.00 -20.58
N LYS A 6 -16.34 33.66 -21.17
CA LYS A 6 -16.27 33.22 -22.55
C LYS A 6 -17.23 32.02 -22.70
N ALA A 7 -18.37 32.27 -23.34
CA ALA A 7 -19.28 31.24 -23.75
C ALA A 7 -18.56 30.34 -24.79
N GLY A 8 -18.41 29.03 -24.49
CA GLY A 8 -17.99 28.03 -25.45
C GLY A 8 -16.66 27.31 -25.19
N MET A 9 -15.91 27.59 -24.10
CA MET A 9 -14.77 26.74 -23.75
C MET A 9 -15.27 25.51 -23.01
N GLN A 10 -15.06 24.33 -23.59
CA GLN A 10 -15.15 23.07 -22.86
C GLN A 10 -14.19 23.14 -21.66
N PRO A 11 -14.59 22.66 -20.48
CA PRO A 11 -13.68 22.62 -19.34
C PRO A 11 -12.46 21.75 -19.71
N ASP A 12 -11.28 22.17 -19.26
CA ASP A 12 -10.06 21.38 -19.46
C ASP A 12 -10.27 19.94 -18.99
N PRO A 13 -9.74 18.93 -19.73
CA PRO A 13 -9.86 17.54 -19.33
C PRO A 13 -9.22 17.32 -17.96
N SER A 14 -9.79 16.42 -17.18
CA SER A 14 -9.17 15.98 -15.93
C SER A 14 -7.88 15.19 -16.20
N LEU A 15 -7.03 15.02 -15.19
CA LEU A 15 -5.79 14.25 -15.35
C LEU A 15 -6.06 12.79 -15.78
N LYS A 16 -7.06 12.14 -15.18
CA LYS A 16 -7.44 10.77 -15.56
C LYS A 16 -7.96 10.66 -17.00
N GLU A 17 -8.66 11.69 -17.50
CA GLU A 17 -9.10 11.73 -18.89
C GLU A 17 -7.93 11.96 -19.84
N ALA A 18 -7.01 12.86 -19.52
CA ALA A 18 -5.81 13.11 -20.30
C ALA A 18 -4.86 11.90 -20.35
N ALA A 19 -4.83 11.07 -19.30
CA ALA A 19 -4.05 9.84 -19.19
C ALA A 19 -4.78 8.60 -19.71
N SER A 20 -6.04 8.73 -20.15
CA SER A 20 -6.88 7.60 -20.55
C SER A 20 -6.21 6.71 -21.60
N GLY A 21 -6.25 5.40 -21.40
CA GLY A 21 -5.64 4.41 -22.27
C GLY A 21 -4.11 4.30 -22.18
N LYS A 22 -3.46 5.07 -21.26
CA LYS A 22 -2.01 5.03 -21.07
C LYS A 22 -1.63 4.49 -19.69
N PHE A 23 -2.17 5.09 -18.62
CA PHE A 23 -1.93 4.70 -17.22
C PHE A 23 -3.01 5.26 -16.30
N LEU A 24 -3.08 4.71 -15.09
CA LEU A 24 -3.96 5.22 -14.04
C LEU A 24 -3.32 6.44 -13.36
N MET A 25 -4.13 7.46 -13.10
CA MET A 25 -3.72 8.58 -12.26
C MET A 25 -4.03 8.24 -10.80
N GLY A 26 -2.98 8.02 -10.00
CA GLY A 26 -3.09 7.63 -8.59
C GLY A 26 -2.85 8.77 -7.62
N VAL A 27 -3.41 8.64 -6.40
CA VAL A 27 -3.16 9.53 -5.26
C VAL A 27 -3.23 8.78 -3.94
N ALA A 28 -2.33 9.11 -3.01
CA ALA A 28 -2.42 8.62 -1.64
C ALA A 28 -3.47 9.40 -0.84
N LEU A 29 -4.28 8.68 -0.06
CA LEU A 29 -5.33 9.27 0.78
C LEU A 29 -5.13 8.88 2.25
N ASN A 30 -5.29 9.87 3.12
CA ASN A 30 -5.46 9.61 4.55
C ASN A 30 -6.93 9.31 4.89
N VAL A 31 -7.15 8.82 6.11
CA VAL A 31 -8.48 8.37 6.57
C VAL A 31 -9.54 9.48 6.55
N ARG A 32 -9.18 10.73 6.80
CA ARG A 32 -10.11 11.88 6.77
C ARG A 32 -10.59 12.18 5.36
N GLN A 33 -9.67 12.06 4.38
CA GLN A 33 -9.96 12.24 2.96
C GLN A 33 -10.84 11.11 2.43
N ALA A 34 -10.52 9.86 2.76
CA ALA A 34 -11.32 8.70 2.42
C ALA A 34 -12.71 8.71 3.10
N ALA A 35 -12.81 9.27 4.30
CA ALA A 35 -14.09 9.45 5.01
C ALA A 35 -14.92 10.65 4.47
N GLY A 36 -14.44 11.38 3.45
CA GLY A 36 -15.15 12.54 2.89
C GLY A 36 -15.17 13.77 3.80
N GLN A 37 -14.38 13.79 4.88
CA GLN A 37 -14.32 14.90 5.83
C GLN A 37 -13.58 16.11 5.25
N ASP A 38 -12.73 15.90 4.25
CA ASP A 38 -12.09 16.95 3.45
C ASP A 38 -12.81 17.09 2.11
N THR A 39 -13.81 17.96 2.07
CA THR A 39 -14.63 18.15 0.88
C THR A 39 -13.88 18.78 -0.29
N CYS A 40 -12.82 19.54 -0.04
CA CYS A 40 -11.98 20.13 -1.09
C CYS A 40 -11.12 19.05 -1.73
N ALA A 41 -10.41 18.23 -0.93
CA ALA A 41 -9.63 17.10 -1.42
C ALA A 41 -10.52 16.10 -2.18
N SER A 42 -11.68 15.74 -1.63
CA SER A 42 -12.62 14.82 -2.28
C SER A 42 -13.04 15.25 -3.68
N LYS A 43 -13.29 16.55 -3.90
CA LYS A 43 -13.62 17.07 -5.24
C LYS A 43 -12.46 16.93 -6.23
N VAL A 44 -11.24 17.23 -5.80
CA VAL A 44 -10.03 17.09 -6.62
C VAL A 44 -9.76 15.62 -6.95
N VAL A 45 -9.82 14.75 -5.93
CA VAL A 45 -9.61 13.32 -6.07
C VAL A 45 -10.60 12.72 -7.07
N LYS A 46 -11.89 12.91 -6.87
CA LYS A 46 -12.94 12.36 -7.75
C LYS A 46 -12.85 12.90 -9.18
N ARG A 47 -12.39 14.12 -9.37
CA ARG A 47 -12.25 14.72 -10.71
C ARG A 47 -11.03 14.20 -11.45
N HIS A 48 -9.89 14.07 -10.78
CA HIS A 48 -8.59 13.92 -11.44
C HIS A 48 -7.98 12.54 -11.37
N PHE A 49 -8.41 11.68 -10.42
CA PHE A 49 -7.78 10.39 -10.14
C PHE A 49 -8.74 9.22 -10.39
N ASN A 50 -8.19 8.09 -10.77
CA ASN A 50 -8.86 6.81 -10.96
C ASN A 50 -8.12 5.64 -10.29
N SER A 51 -7.13 5.95 -9.44
CA SER A 51 -6.48 5.02 -8.54
C SER A 51 -6.18 5.69 -7.22
N ILE A 52 -6.29 4.95 -6.12
CA ILE A 52 -5.96 5.41 -4.77
C ILE A 52 -5.11 4.40 -4.03
N VAL A 53 -4.32 4.90 -3.10
CA VAL A 53 -3.50 4.09 -2.18
C VAL A 53 -3.65 4.64 -0.75
N ALA A 54 -3.54 3.76 0.24
CA ALA A 54 -3.57 4.17 1.64
C ALA A 54 -2.29 4.93 2.03
N GLU A 55 -2.43 6.10 2.69
CA GLU A 55 -1.26 6.76 3.27
C GLU A 55 -0.72 5.98 4.48
N ASN A 56 -1.59 5.54 5.42
CA ASN A 56 -1.19 4.85 6.64
C ASN A 56 -2.10 3.70 7.08
N CYS A 57 -3.39 3.72 6.77
CA CYS A 57 -4.37 2.83 7.41
C CYS A 57 -4.22 1.34 7.07
N MET A 58 -3.39 0.97 6.10
CA MET A 58 -3.08 -0.44 5.78
C MET A 58 -1.70 -0.88 6.30
N LYS A 59 -0.95 -0.02 6.99
CA LYS A 59 0.34 -0.39 7.57
C LYS A 59 0.17 -1.26 8.80
N CYS A 60 1.15 -2.13 9.07
CA CYS A 60 1.05 -3.19 10.06
C CYS A 60 0.61 -2.69 11.45
N GLU A 61 1.19 -1.61 11.96
CA GLU A 61 0.84 -1.06 13.29
C GLU A 61 -0.63 -0.62 13.42
N VAL A 62 -1.31 -0.36 12.28
CA VAL A 62 -2.72 0.05 12.25
C VAL A 62 -3.63 -1.14 11.98
N ILE A 63 -3.35 -1.91 10.93
CA ILE A 63 -4.26 -2.99 10.49
C ILE A 63 -4.09 -4.28 11.29
N HIS A 64 -2.93 -4.50 11.93
CA HIS A 64 -2.61 -5.69 12.75
C HIS A 64 -1.84 -5.30 14.02
N PRO A 65 -2.47 -4.48 14.90
CA PRO A 65 -1.80 -3.89 16.05
C PRO A 65 -1.36 -4.90 17.12
N GLU A 66 -2.05 -6.03 17.25
CA GLU A 66 -1.76 -7.11 18.18
C GLU A 66 -1.76 -8.46 17.45
N GLU A 67 -0.99 -9.46 17.92
CA GLU A 67 -0.74 -10.72 17.21
C GLU A 67 -2.01 -11.49 16.80
N ASP A 68 -3.08 -11.39 17.57
CA ASP A 68 -4.36 -12.05 17.31
C ASP A 68 -5.49 -11.08 16.95
N HIS A 69 -5.17 -9.80 16.73
CA HIS A 69 -6.17 -8.78 16.46
C HIS A 69 -5.88 -8.03 15.17
N PHE A 70 -6.88 -8.01 14.26
CA PHE A 70 -6.87 -7.20 13.04
C PHE A 70 -7.94 -6.12 13.12
N ASP A 71 -7.59 -4.88 12.79
CA ASP A 71 -8.52 -3.76 12.66
C ASP A 71 -8.58 -3.27 11.21
N PHE A 72 -9.63 -3.66 10.51
CA PHE A 72 -9.89 -3.26 9.13
C PHE A 72 -10.71 -1.96 9.00
N THR A 73 -11.11 -1.35 10.12
CA THR A 73 -12.09 -0.25 10.12
C THR A 73 -11.73 0.89 9.16
N GLU A 74 -10.51 1.41 9.25
CA GLU A 74 -10.08 2.54 8.42
C GLU A 74 -9.70 2.11 7.00
N ALA A 75 -9.11 0.93 6.85
CA ALA A 75 -8.77 0.37 5.55
C ALA A 75 -10.03 0.05 4.73
N ASP A 76 -11.08 -0.49 5.36
CA ASP A 76 -12.38 -0.73 4.73
C ASP A 76 -13.06 0.56 4.23
N ARG A 77 -12.90 1.67 4.95
CA ARG A 77 -13.40 2.97 4.50
C ARG A 77 -12.71 3.43 3.21
N LEU A 78 -11.39 3.26 3.15
CA LEU A 78 -10.61 3.62 1.96
C LEU A 78 -11.00 2.75 0.77
N VAL A 79 -11.10 1.43 0.96
CA VAL A 79 -11.49 0.50 -0.11
C VAL A 79 -12.90 0.82 -0.61
N ARG A 80 -13.85 1.03 0.29
CA ARG A 80 -15.22 1.45 -0.06
C ARG A 80 -15.25 2.76 -0.83
N PHE A 81 -14.46 3.76 -0.42
CA PHE A 81 -14.34 5.01 -1.16
C PHE A 81 -13.86 4.77 -2.60
N GLY A 82 -12.90 3.88 -2.81
CA GLY A 82 -12.46 3.48 -4.14
C GLY A 82 -13.58 2.85 -4.96
N GLU A 83 -14.27 1.86 -4.38
CA GLU A 83 -15.39 1.16 -5.02
C GLU A 83 -16.54 2.11 -5.40
N GLU A 84 -16.94 3.00 -4.48
CA GLU A 84 -18.03 3.97 -4.71
C GLU A 84 -17.71 5.03 -5.78
N ASN A 85 -16.43 5.20 -6.14
CA ASN A 85 -15.98 6.20 -7.11
C ASN A 85 -15.28 5.58 -8.34
N ASP A 86 -15.45 4.26 -8.58
CA ASP A 86 -14.86 3.52 -9.70
C ASP A 86 -13.33 3.72 -9.81
N MET A 87 -12.63 3.68 -8.66
CA MET A 87 -11.18 3.83 -8.58
C MET A 87 -10.52 2.50 -8.25
N ALA A 88 -9.42 2.20 -8.94
CA ALA A 88 -8.55 1.09 -8.56
C ALA A 88 -7.93 1.39 -7.17
N VAL A 89 -7.92 0.39 -6.30
CA VAL A 89 -7.28 0.50 -4.98
C VAL A 89 -5.98 -0.30 -4.99
N ILE A 90 -4.89 0.33 -4.55
CA ILE A 90 -3.60 -0.32 -4.30
C ILE A 90 -3.41 -0.43 -2.78
N GLY A 91 -3.13 -1.64 -2.32
CA GLY A 91 -2.85 -1.89 -0.90
C GLY A 91 -1.41 -1.51 -0.55
N HIS A 92 -1.22 -0.63 0.42
CA HIS A 92 0.11 -0.20 0.88
C HIS A 92 0.17 -0.26 2.41
N CYS A 93 0.99 -1.12 2.91
CA CYS A 93 1.79 -2.20 2.33
C CYS A 93 1.70 -3.45 3.22
N LEU A 94 2.02 -4.63 2.67
CA LEU A 94 1.95 -5.85 3.48
C LEU A 94 3.16 -5.97 4.42
N ILE A 95 4.39 -5.86 3.92
CA ILE A 95 5.61 -5.99 4.73
C ILE A 95 6.49 -4.74 4.59
N TRP A 96 6.74 -4.11 5.72
CA TRP A 96 7.64 -2.95 5.85
C TRP A 96 8.27 -2.92 7.24
N HIS A 97 9.53 -2.51 7.32
CA HIS A 97 10.30 -2.43 8.57
C HIS A 97 9.90 -1.25 9.45
N SER A 98 9.26 -0.22 8.88
CA SER A 98 8.76 0.94 9.60
C SER A 98 7.25 0.81 9.83
N GLN A 99 6.70 1.53 10.80
CA GLN A 99 5.29 1.40 11.22
C GLN A 99 4.85 -0.07 11.37
N LEU A 100 5.78 -0.88 11.88
CA LEU A 100 5.58 -2.29 12.20
C LEU A 100 5.04 -2.40 13.63
N ALA A 101 4.06 -3.26 13.85
CA ALA A 101 3.52 -3.50 15.18
C ALA A 101 4.62 -4.05 16.12
N PRO A 102 4.71 -3.56 17.36
CA PRO A 102 5.83 -3.88 18.27
C PRO A 102 6.06 -5.37 18.53
N TRP A 103 4.99 -6.16 18.49
CA TRP A 103 5.04 -7.61 18.74
C TRP A 103 5.62 -8.41 17.57
N PHE A 104 5.67 -7.87 16.34
CA PHE A 104 5.81 -8.66 15.12
C PHE A 104 7.11 -9.48 15.04
N CYS A 105 8.23 -8.89 15.46
CA CYS A 105 9.55 -9.51 15.42
C CYS A 105 10.12 -9.90 16.78
N VAL A 106 9.35 -9.71 17.87
CA VAL A 106 9.82 -10.02 19.23
C VAL A 106 8.80 -10.88 20.00
N ASP A 107 9.26 -11.56 21.04
CA ASP A 107 8.42 -12.26 21.99
C ASP A 107 7.93 -11.32 23.13
N GLU A 108 7.15 -11.86 24.06
CA GLU A 108 6.61 -11.11 25.22
C GLU A 108 7.71 -10.51 26.13
N GLN A 109 8.94 -11.02 26.06
CA GLN A 109 10.09 -10.51 26.79
C GLN A 109 10.89 -9.47 25.98
N GLY A 110 10.43 -9.13 24.78
CA GLY A 110 11.11 -8.19 23.87
C GLY A 110 12.35 -8.79 23.18
N LYS A 111 12.51 -10.11 23.22
CA LYS A 111 13.61 -10.81 22.54
C LYS A 111 13.18 -11.17 21.11
N THR A 112 14.11 -11.07 20.18
CA THR A 112 13.92 -11.48 18.78
C THR A 112 13.41 -12.92 18.68
N VAL A 113 12.32 -13.12 17.94
CA VAL A 113 11.74 -14.45 17.70
C VAL A 113 12.60 -15.31 16.76
N SER A 114 12.35 -16.62 16.76
CA SER A 114 12.99 -17.54 15.79
C SER A 114 12.48 -17.30 14.38
N ALA A 115 13.26 -17.78 13.38
CA ALA A 115 12.89 -17.73 11.98
C ALA A 115 11.53 -18.41 11.71
N ASP A 116 11.24 -19.53 12.35
CA ASP A 116 9.98 -20.26 12.16
C ASP A 116 8.77 -19.46 12.68
N ILE A 117 8.88 -18.87 13.86
CA ILE A 117 7.83 -18.00 14.43
C ILE A 117 7.59 -16.80 13.51
N LEU A 118 8.66 -16.14 13.02
CA LEU A 118 8.51 -14.99 12.14
C LEU A 118 7.84 -15.38 10.80
N LYS A 119 8.20 -16.53 10.21
CA LYS A 119 7.56 -17.03 8.99
C LYS A 119 6.06 -17.26 9.18
N GLU A 120 5.65 -17.86 10.30
CA GLU A 120 4.23 -18.08 10.63
C GLU A 120 3.48 -16.74 10.82
N ARG A 121 4.07 -15.78 11.52
CA ARG A 121 3.51 -14.44 11.70
C ARG A 121 3.33 -13.70 10.38
N ILE A 122 4.35 -13.71 9.52
CA ILE A 122 4.29 -13.13 8.17
C ILE A 122 3.18 -13.79 7.36
N LYS A 123 3.13 -15.12 7.35
CA LYS A 123 2.12 -15.88 6.62
C LYS A 123 0.70 -15.53 7.08
N LYS A 124 0.45 -15.57 8.38
CA LYS A 124 -0.85 -15.20 8.97
C LYS A 124 -1.24 -13.76 8.61
N HIS A 125 -0.30 -12.82 8.72
CA HIS A 125 -0.52 -11.40 8.39
C HIS A 125 -0.94 -11.23 6.93
N ILE A 126 -0.15 -11.74 5.99
CA ILE A 126 -0.41 -11.62 4.56
C ILE A 126 -1.71 -12.33 4.19
N GLN A 127 -1.88 -13.59 4.62
CA GLN A 127 -3.07 -14.37 4.28
C GLN A 127 -4.36 -13.73 4.79
N THR A 128 -4.37 -13.21 6.01
CA THR A 128 -5.56 -12.58 6.59
C THR A 128 -5.93 -11.31 5.83
N ILE A 129 -4.97 -10.42 5.59
CA ILE A 129 -5.22 -9.13 4.92
C ILE A 129 -5.61 -9.35 3.45
N VAL A 130 -4.85 -10.15 2.71
CA VAL A 130 -5.12 -10.39 1.28
C VAL A 130 -6.45 -11.13 1.09
N THR A 131 -6.80 -12.08 1.98
CA THR A 131 -8.10 -12.75 1.95
C THR A 131 -9.25 -11.77 2.17
N HIS A 132 -9.12 -10.85 3.14
CA HIS A 132 -10.15 -9.87 3.45
C HIS A 132 -10.46 -8.95 2.27
N TYR A 133 -9.45 -8.63 1.46
CA TYR A 133 -9.59 -7.73 0.31
C TYR A 133 -9.57 -8.42 -1.05
N LYS A 134 -9.60 -9.75 -1.10
CA LYS A 134 -9.57 -10.50 -2.36
C LYS A 134 -10.64 -10.04 -3.35
N GLY A 135 -10.21 -9.71 -4.57
CA GLY A 135 -11.08 -9.21 -5.64
C GLY A 135 -11.53 -7.75 -5.48
N ARG A 136 -11.09 -7.04 -4.42
CA ARG A 136 -11.43 -5.63 -4.14
C ARG A 136 -10.22 -4.70 -4.31
N ILE A 137 -9.01 -5.22 -4.15
CA ILE A 137 -7.75 -4.51 -4.34
C ILE A 137 -7.12 -4.98 -5.65
N LYS A 138 -6.73 -4.01 -6.50
CA LYS A 138 -6.09 -4.28 -7.80
C LYS A 138 -4.70 -4.89 -7.64
N GLY A 139 -3.95 -4.44 -6.67
CA GLY A 139 -2.60 -4.92 -6.41
C GLY A 139 -2.06 -4.45 -5.06
N TRP A 140 -0.99 -5.08 -4.61
CA TRP A 140 -0.36 -4.87 -3.32
C TRP A 140 1.11 -4.45 -3.46
N ASP A 141 1.50 -3.41 -2.75
CA ASP A 141 2.90 -3.22 -2.36
C ASP A 141 3.22 -4.30 -1.31
N VAL A 142 3.73 -5.45 -1.79
CA VAL A 142 4.01 -6.61 -0.93
C VAL A 142 5.18 -6.33 -0.01
N LEU A 143 6.22 -5.71 -0.56
CA LEU A 143 7.43 -5.32 0.16
C LEU A 143 7.71 -3.84 -0.06
N ASN A 144 7.94 -3.12 1.04
CA ASN A 144 8.30 -1.71 0.98
C ASN A 144 9.71 -1.46 1.53
N GLU A 145 10.53 -0.71 0.78
CA GLU A 145 11.83 -0.15 1.20
C GLU A 145 12.84 -1.18 1.74
N ALA A 146 13.10 -2.24 0.99
CA ALA A 146 14.09 -3.26 1.36
C ALA A 146 15.52 -2.95 0.90
N ILE A 147 15.72 -1.92 0.06
CA ILE A 147 17.01 -1.57 -0.53
C ILE A 147 17.48 -0.22 0.00
N GLU A 148 18.73 -0.15 0.47
CA GLU A 148 19.37 1.09 0.90
C GLU A 148 19.79 1.97 -0.29
N SER A 149 20.11 3.24 -0.02
CA SER A 149 20.46 4.20 -1.07
C SER A 149 21.73 3.84 -1.86
N ASP A 150 22.59 3.00 -1.28
CA ASP A 150 23.81 2.48 -1.94
C ASP A 150 23.57 1.19 -2.72
N GLY A 151 22.33 0.67 -2.71
CA GLY A 151 21.95 -0.56 -3.37
C GLY A 151 22.09 -1.84 -2.53
N SER A 152 22.57 -1.75 -1.29
CA SER A 152 22.62 -2.91 -0.40
C SER A 152 21.26 -3.25 0.19
N TRP A 153 21.08 -4.50 0.62
CA TRP A 153 19.88 -4.89 1.35
C TRP A 153 19.79 -4.18 2.71
N ARG A 154 18.62 -3.61 2.99
CA ARG A 154 18.33 -3.02 4.30
C ARG A 154 18.36 -4.10 5.38
N LYS A 155 19.13 -3.84 6.44
CA LYS A 155 19.22 -4.70 7.62
C LYS A 155 17.98 -4.51 8.52
N SER A 156 16.81 -4.77 7.93
CA SER A 156 15.54 -4.76 8.65
C SER A 156 15.43 -5.97 9.60
N PRO A 157 14.54 -5.96 10.60
CA PRO A 157 14.30 -7.14 11.43
C PRO A 157 13.98 -8.41 10.64
N PHE A 158 13.28 -8.29 9.51
CA PHE A 158 13.00 -9.41 8.62
C PHE A 158 14.28 -9.98 8.00
N TYR A 159 15.13 -9.10 7.50
CA TYR A 159 16.40 -9.51 6.91
C TYR A 159 17.37 -10.11 7.95
N GLU A 160 17.46 -9.52 9.14
CA GLU A 160 18.32 -10.02 10.22
C GLU A 160 17.94 -11.43 10.69
N ILE A 161 16.64 -11.76 10.66
CA ILE A 161 16.14 -13.06 11.13
C ILE A 161 16.10 -14.08 10.00
N LEU A 162 15.71 -13.70 8.78
CA LEU A 162 15.41 -14.61 7.67
C LEU A 162 16.40 -14.53 6.51
N GLY A 163 17.29 -13.51 6.45
CA GLY A 163 18.13 -13.26 5.28
C GLY A 163 17.28 -12.85 4.06
N GLU A 164 17.86 -12.97 2.87
CA GLU A 164 17.21 -12.60 1.60
C GLU A 164 16.01 -13.50 1.26
N GLU A 165 15.95 -14.70 1.83
CA GLU A 165 14.91 -15.68 1.54
C GLU A 165 13.48 -15.19 1.89
N TYR A 166 13.35 -14.18 2.81
CA TYR A 166 12.03 -13.67 3.13
C TYR A 166 11.37 -12.97 1.95
N ILE A 167 12.15 -12.41 1.02
CA ILE A 167 11.63 -11.62 -0.11
C ILE A 167 10.75 -12.49 -1.03
N PRO A 168 11.26 -13.56 -1.67
CA PRO A 168 10.40 -14.40 -2.49
C PRO A 168 9.26 -15.06 -1.69
N LEU A 169 9.49 -15.35 -0.40
CA LEU A 169 8.50 -16.00 0.46
C LEU A 169 7.24 -15.14 0.65
N ILE A 170 7.39 -13.84 0.90
CA ILE A 170 6.24 -12.94 1.11
C ILE A 170 5.43 -12.74 -0.17
N PHE A 171 6.08 -12.65 -1.33
CA PHE A 171 5.40 -12.60 -2.62
C PHE A 171 4.65 -13.90 -2.92
N GLN A 172 5.24 -15.05 -2.59
CA GLN A 172 4.57 -16.34 -2.72
C GLN A 172 3.30 -16.40 -1.86
N TYR A 173 3.37 -15.99 -0.58
CA TYR A 173 2.21 -15.98 0.31
C TYR A 173 1.07 -15.08 -0.21
N ALA A 174 1.39 -13.93 -0.76
CA ALA A 174 0.38 -13.05 -1.34
C ALA A 174 -0.26 -13.66 -2.59
N HIS A 175 0.57 -14.21 -3.50
CA HIS A 175 0.09 -14.86 -4.72
C HIS A 175 -0.76 -16.11 -4.48
N GLU A 176 -0.41 -16.92 -3.49
CA GLU A 176 -1.20 -18.12 -3.12
C GLU A 176 -2.63 -17.76 -2.70
N VAL A 177 -2.83 -16.60 -2.09
CA VAL A 177 -4.15 -16.14 -1.64
C VAL A 177 -4.94 -15.51 -2.77
N ASP A 178 -4.32 -14.58 -3.51
CA ASP A 178 -4.97 -13.86 -4.61
C ASP A 178 -4.06 -13.82 -5.84
N PRO A 179 -4.14 -14.85 -6.72
CA PRO A 179 -3.34 -14.93 -7.94
C PRO A 179 -3.67 -13.85 -8.97
N GLU A 180 -4.83 -13.18 -8.86
CA GLU A 180 -5.28 -12.14 -9.79
C GLU A 180 -4.79 -10.74 -9.39
N ALA A 181 -4.37 -10.56 -8.13
CA ALA A 181 -3.83 -9.28 -7.68
C ALA A 181 -2.42 -9.03 -8.25
N GLU A 182 -2.17 -7.80 -8.69
CA GLU A 182 -0.83 -7.38 -9.09
C GLU A 182 0.05 -7.25 -7.83
N LEU A 183 1.30 -7.71 -7.89
CA LEU A 183 2.22 -7.69 -6.75
C LEU A 183 3.41 -6.80 -7.06
N TYR A 184 3.67 -5.83 -6.18
CA TYR A 184 4.68 -4.80 -6.38
C TYR A 184 5.73 -4.81 -5.28
N TYR A 185 6.94 -4.44 -5.66
CA TYR A 185 7.95 -3.89 -4.78
C TYR A 185 7.89 -2.36 -4.83
N ASN A 186 7.80 -1.70 -3.68
CA ASN A 186 7.79 -0.24 -3.60
C ASN A 186 9.00 0.27 -2.84
N ASP A 187 9.63 1.34 -3.35
CA ASP A 187 10.76 2.00 -2.68
C ASP A 187 10.90 3.45 -3.15
N TYR A 188 11.59 4.26 -2.36
CA TYR A 188 11.99 5.62 -2.73
C TYR A 188 13.32 5.61 -3.51
N GLY A 189 13.55 6.65 -4.33
CA GLY A 189 14.82 6.82 -5.03
C GLY A 189 15.14 5.75 -6.09
N MET A 190 14.12 5.03 -6.60
CA MET A 190 14.27 4.02 -7.67
C MET A 190 14.68 4.62 -9.01
N ASP A 191 14.61 5.95 -9.17
CA ASP A 191 15.19 6.69 -10.28
C ASP A 191 16.72 6.85 -10.18
N GLY A 192 17.29 6.65 -8.98
CA GLY A 192 18.71 6.60 -8.73
C GLY A 192 19.41 5.37 -9.31
N LYS A 193 20.68 5.53 -9.78
CA LYS A 193 21.42 4.47 -10.46
C LYS A 193 21.62 3.23 -9.59
N ALA A 194 22.01 3.39 -8.33
CA ALA A 194 22.36 2.29 -7.43
C ALA A 194 21.16 1.35 -7.15
N LYS A 195 19.99 1.89 -6.83
CA LYS A 195 18.79 1.08 -6.57
C LYS A 195 18.24 0.43 -7.83
N ARG A 196 18.29 1.12 -8.97
CA ARG A 196 17.76 0.63 -10.24
C ARG A 196 18.51 -0.57 -10.80
N GLU A 197 19.79 -0.75 -10.47
CA GLU A 197 20.62 -1.84 -10.99
C GLU A 197 20.43 -3.16 -10.21
N ILE A 198 19.68 -3.15 -9.10
CA ILE A 198 19.45 -4.31 -8.23
C ILE A 198 18.03 -4.87 -8.37
N GLY A 199 17.07 -4.04 -8.80
CA GLY A 199 15.66 -4.40 -8.95
C GLY A 199 15.30 -5.13 -10.25
#